data_0477531b4ac04475014f02f94ed44229
#
_entry.id   0477531b4ac04475014f02f94ed44229
#
_cell.length_a   1.000
_cell.length_b   1.000
_cell.length_c   1.000
_cell.angle_alpha   90.00
_cell.angle_beta   90.00
_cell.angle_gamma   90.00
#
_symmetry.space_group_name_H-M   'P 1'
#
loop_
_entity.id
_entity.type
_entity.pdbx_description
1 polymer ?
#
loop_
_entity_poly.entity_id
_entity_poly.type
_entity_poly.pdbx_seq_one_letter_code
_entity_poly.pdbx_strand_id
1 'polypeptide(L)'
;VTAPALANPAYLAFATDAYIKYAIENGREDTKMQAFKNALSPEQIDNLTAYIRSLTSGWSPEPRELSPYPEPKDYVLNPEGKNPDFTIKQDRYVPMAQVEKALKDKNKLVILDTRTTSEWHNAHIPGAIPIPYYISEDKVASGLPNDDTWIIAYCSCPHAASDKIINMLRKKGYKNTAVIDEGFFNWINASYPIIGGKTK
;
A
#
# COMPACT_ATOMS: atom_id res chain seq x y z
N VAL A 1 -15.82 -9.45 -1.32
CA VAL A 1 -15.28 -8.66 -0.19
C VAL A 1 -16.38 -7.71 0.28
N THR A 2 -16.79 -7.81 1.54
CA THR A 2 -17.71 -6.85 2.16
C THR A 2 -16.94 -5.56 2.47
N ALA A 3 -17.51 -4.43 2.07
CA ALA A 3 -16.94 -3.13 2.44
C ALA A 3 -16.95 -2.97 3.98
N PRO A 4 -15.93 -2.33 4.58
CA PRO A 4 -16.00 -2.00 6.01
C PRO A 4 -17.17 -1.04 6.26
N ALA A 5 -17.76 -1.13 7.45
CA ALA A 5 -18.77 -0.16 7.85
C ALA A 5 -18.17 1.24 7.87
N LEU A 6 -18.81 2.21 7.21
CA LEU A 6 -18.30 3.59 7.11
C LEU A 6 -18.13 4.27 8.48
N ALA A 7 -18.93 3.87 9.48
CA ALA A 7 -18.83 4.34 10.85
C ALA A 7 -17.84 3.54 11.72
N ASN A 8 -17.02 2.67 11.14
CA ASN A 8 -16.05 1.88 11.92
C ASN A 8 -14.93 2.79 12.44
N PRO A 9 -14.77 2.95 13.77
CA PRO A 9 -13.74 3.83 14.33
C PRO A 9 -12.31 3.44 13.92
N ALA A 10 -12.02 2.14 13.81
CA ALA A 10 -10.71 1.67 13.40
C ALA A 10 -10.40 2.06 11.93
N TYR A 11 -11.40 1.97 11.04
CA TYR A 11 -11.25 2.45 9.66
C TYR A 11 -11.04 3.96 9.63
N LEU A 12 -11.87 4.73 10.35
CA LEU A 12 -11.81 6.19 10.36
C LEU A 12 -10.55 6.73 11.03
N ALA A 13 -9.90 5.97 11.92
CA ALA A 13 -8.60 6.33 12.49
C ALA A 13 -7.48 6.36 11.45
N PHE A 14 -7.56 5.53 10.41
CA PHE A 14 -6.54 5.45 9.34
C PHE A 14 -6.95 6.24 8.09
N ALA A 15 -8.23 6.30 7.76
CA ALA A 15 -8.71 7.00 6.58
C ALA A 15 -8.67 8.53 6.80
N THR A 16 -7.87 9.23 6.01
CA THR A 16 -7.88 10.70 5.96
C THR A 16 -9.13 11.19 5.21
N ASP A 17 -9.52 12.46 5.39
CA ASP A 17 -10.63 13.05 4.62
C ASP A 17 -10.33 13.09 3.13
N ALA A 18 -9.10 13.41 2.77
CA ALA A 18 -8.65 13.37 1.39
C ALA A 18 -8.86 11.97 0.79
N TYR A 19 -8.55 10.91 1.56
CA TYR A 19 -8.79 9.55 1.09
C TYR A 19 -10.28 9.21 1.00
N ILE A 20 -11.09 9.61 1.98
CA ILE A 20 -12.55 9.39 1.95
C ILE A 20 -13.15 10.07 0.71
N LYS A 21 -12.79 11.35 0.47
CA LYS A 21 -13.20 12.11 -0.70
C LYS A 21 -12.78 11.42 -2.00
N TYR A 22 -11.51 11.06 -2.12
CA TYR A 22 -10.98 10.33 -3.27
C TYR A 22 -11.73 9.02 -3.54
N ALA A 23 -12.03 8.24 -2.50
CA ALA A 23 -12.75 6.98 -2.62
C ALA A 23 -14.22 7.19 -3.06
N ILE A 24 -14.88 8.27 -2.62
CA ILE A 24 -16.23 8.64 -3.11
C ILE A 24 -16.14 9.03 -4.59
N GLU A 25 -15.18 9.88 -4.95
CA GLU A 25 -15.03 10.36 -6.32
C GLU A 25 -14.74 9.25 -7.32
N ASN A 26 -13.80 8.37 -6.99
CA ASN A 26 -13.22 7.43 -7.94
C ASN A 26 -13.64 5.97 -7.71
N GLY A 27 -14.36 5.70 -6.63
CA GLY A 27 -14.66 4.33 -6.22
C GLY A 27 -13.42 3.62 -5.67
N ARG A 28 -13.54 2.30 -5.52
CA ARG A 28 -12.43 1.43 -5.10
C ARG A 28 -12.38 0.21 -5.99
N GLU A 29 -11.29 0.09 -6.71
CA GLU A 29 -11.05 -1.03 -7.61
C GLU A 29 -11.16 -2.38 -6.85
N ASP A 30 -11.67 -3.40 -7.50
CA ASP A 30 -11.93 -4.74 -6.95
C ASP A 30 -12.89 -4.78 -5.74
N THR A 31 -13.70 -3.73 -5.55
CA THR A 31 -14.77 -3.68 -4.54
C THR A 31 -16.12 -3.31 -5.17
N LYS A 32 -17.19 -3.37 -4.37
CA LYS A 32 -18.53 -2.92 -4.80
C LYS A 32 -18.70 -1.40 -4.78
N MET A 33 -17.69 -0.63 -4.36
CA MET A 33 -17.76 0.82 -4.27
C MET A 33 -17.53 1.43 -5.63
N GLN A 34 -18.60 1.96 -6.21
CA GLN A 34 -18.58 2.67 -7.51
C GLN A 34 -18.02 4.08 -7.37
N ALA A 35 -17.59 4.67 -8.50
CA ALA A 35 -17.21 6.07 -8.58
C ALA A 35 -18.45 6.98 -8.67
N PHE A 36 -18.48 8.07 -7.88
CA PHE A 36 -19.60 8.99 -7.81
C PHE A 36 -19.30 10.39 -8.40
N LYS A 37 -18.08 10.66 -8.87
CA LYS A 37 -17.68 11.97 -9.42
C LYS A 37 -18.55 12.49 -10.58
N ASN A 38 -19.21 11.59 -11.30
CA ASN A 38 -20.10 11.95 -12.41
C ASN A 38 -21.58 12.06 -11.97
N ALA A 39 -21.90 11.63 -10.74
CA ALA A 39 -23.26 11.61 -10.19
C ALA A 39 -23.47 12.66 -9.09
N LEU A 40 -22.40 13.13 -8.45
CA LEU A 40 -22.44 14.08 -7.35
C LEU A 40 -21.57 15.30 -7.67
N SER A 41 -22.03 16.49 -7.23
CA SER A 41 -21.20 17.69 -7.30
C SER A 41 -20.04 17.65 -6.29
N PRO A 42 -18.96 18.44 -6.50
CA PRO A 42 -17.87 18.54 -5.53
C PRO A 42 -18.36 18.90 -4.12
N GLU A 43 -19.33 19.82 -4.00
CA GLU A 43 -19.92 20.21 -2.72
C GLU A 43 -20.67 19.05 -2.05
N GLN A 44 -21.40 18.23 -2.81
CA GLN A 44 -22.07 17.04 -2.28
C GLN A 44 -21.06 16.01 -1.78
N ILE A 45 -19.92 15.85 -2.48
CA ILE A 45 -18.84 14.95 -2.08
C ILE A 45 -18.19 15.45 -0.78
N ASP A 46 -17.95 16.76 -0.66
CA ASP A 46 -17.41 17.36 0.56
C ASP A 46 -18.37 17.18 1.75
N ASN A 47 -19.67 17.40 1.54
CA ASN A 47 -20.71 17.18 2.55
C ASN A 47 -20.79 15.71 2.99
N LEU A 48 -20.69 14.75 2.06
CA LEU A 48 -20.64 13.32 2.39
C LEU A 48 -19.38 12.96 3.17
N THR A 49 -18.25 13.53 2.80
CA THR A 49 -16.99 13.33 3.53
C THR A 49 -17.10 13.81 4.96
N ALA A 50 -17.62 15.03 5.15
CA ALA A 50 -17.88 15.61 6.47
C ALA A 50 -18.86 14.76 7.28
N TYR A 51 -19.94 14.29 6.65
CA TYR A 51 -20.92 13.42 7.31
C TYR A 51 -20.29 12.09 7.78
N ILE A 52 -19.54 11.40 6.89
CA ILE A 52 -18.85 10.16 7.26
C ILE A 52 -17.90 10.41 8.45
N ARG A 53 -17.20 11.52 8.44
CA ARG A 53 -16.30 11.91 9.51
C ARG A 53 -17.03 12.23 10.81
N SER A 54 -18.20 12.87 10.75
CA SER A 54 -19.02 13.20 11.92
C SER A 54 -19.52 11.96 12.69
N LEU A 55 -19.47 10.78 12.06
CA LEU A 55 -19.79 9.50 12.73
C LEU A 55 -18.74 9.11 13.78
N THR A 56 -17.61 9.84 13.85
CA THR A 56 -16.55 9.67 14.86
C THR A 56 -16.47 10.94 15.72
N SER A 57 -16.69 10.85 17.02
CA SER A 57 -16.60 12.02 17.91
C SER A 57 -15.16 12.49 18.11
N GLY A 58 -14.93 13.82 18.18
CA GLY A 58 -13.66 14.40 18.56
C GLY A 58 -12.61 14.52 17.45
N TRP A 59 -13.01 14.36 16.18
CA TRP A 59 -12.10 14.50 15.05
C TRP A 59 -12.00 15.94 14.53
N SER A 60 -10.78 16.35 14.15
CA SER A 60 -10.48 17.60 13.49
C SER A 60 -9.81 17.34 12.13
N PRO A 61 -10.32 17.92 11.01
CA PRO A 61 -9.74 17.70 9.70
C PRO A 61 -8.35 18.34 9.60
N GLU A 62 -7.35 17.54 9.25
CA GLU A 62 -6.11 18.07 8.72
C GLU A 62 -6.10 17.83 7.20
N PRO A 63 -6.06 18.87 6.36
CA PRO A 63 -5.93 18.70 4.93
C PRO A 63 -4.65 17.93 4.62
N ARG A 64 -4.76 16.80 3.94
CA ARG A 64 -3.62 16.06 3.39
C ARG A 64 -3.85 15.86 1.90
N GLU A 65 -2.86 16.25 1.12
CA GLU A 65 -2.80 15.78 -0.25
C GLU A 65 -2.56 14.27 -0.26
N LEU A 66 -3.32 13.55 -1.10
CA LEU A 66 -3.07 12.14 -1.32
C LEU A 66 -1.80 11.98 -2.16
N SER A 67 -0.95 11.04 -1.78
CA SER A 67 0.13 10.59 -2.66
C SER A 67 -0.50 10.06 -3.95
N PRO A 68 -0.03 10.48 -5.14
CA PRO A 68 -0.48 9.91 -6.39
C PRO A 68 -0.12 8.43 -6.45
N TYR A 69 -0.95 7.62 -7.08
CA TYR A 69 -0.59 6.23 -7.34
C TYR A 69 0.59 6.19 -8.32
N PRO A 70 1.59 5.33 -8.06
CA PRO A 70 2.67 5.12 -9.01
C PRO A 70 2.13 4.50 -10.31
N GLU A 71 2.68 4.92 -11.45
CA GLU A 71 2.36 4.32 -12.74
C GLU A 71 3.25 3.08 -13.00
N PRO A 72 2.83 2.13 -13.87
CA PRO A 72 3.64 0.93 -14.15
C PRO A 72 5.09 1.18 -14.55
N LYS A 73 5.37 2.29 -15.23
CA LYS A 73 6.73 2.71 -15.59
C LYS A 73 7.62 3.03 -14.37
N ASP A 74 7.01 3.37 -13.24
CA ASP A 74 7.68 3.79 -12.00
C ASP A 74 7.72 2.66 -10.94
N TYR A 75 7.25 1.45 -11.30
CA TYR A 75 7.18 0.33 -10.36
C TYR A 75 8.55 -0.22 -9.96
N VAL A 76 9.50 -0.18 -10.87
CA VAL A 76 10.86 -0.62 -10.58
C VAL A 76 11.68 0.54 -10.05
N LEU A 77 12.06 0.44 -8.79
CA LEU A 77 12.99 1.38 -8.18
C LEU A 77 14.39 1.15 -8.72
N ASN A 78 15.08 2.23 -9.09
CA ASN A 78 16.45 2.22 -9.61
C ASN A 78 16.66 1.17 -10.72
N PRO A 79 15.99 1.27 -11.89
CA PRO A 79 16.00 0.24 -12.92
C PRO A 79 17.41 -0.08 -13.46
N GLU A 80 18.34 0.88 -13.40
CA GLU A 80 19.75 0.71 -13.78
C GLU A 80 20.63 0.21 -12.61
N GLY A 81 20.05 0.03 -11.43
CA GLY A 81 20.75 -0.47 -10.25
C GLY A 81 21.03 -1.97 -10.35
N LYS A 82 21.95 -2.44 -9.49
CA LYS A 82 22.20 -3.87 -9.33
C LYS A 82 21.07 -4.51 -8.53
N ASN A 83 20.77 -5.78 -8.81
CA ASN A 83 19.91 -6.57 -7.93
C ASN A 83 20.52 -6.66 -6.53
N PRO A 84 19.71 -6.54 -5.45
CA PRO A 84 20.20 -6.77 -4.10
C PRO A 84 20.51 -8.26 -3.88
N ASP A 85 21.52 -8.52 -3.04
CA ASP A 85 21.85 -9.86 -2.57
C ASP A 85 21.16 -10.09 -1.21
N PHE A 86 19.95 -10.64 -1.25
CA PHE A 86 19.15 -10.86 -0.06
C PHE A 86 19.41 -12.26 0.56
N THR A 87 19.63 -12.28 1.86
CA THR A 87 19.60 -13.52 2.63
C THR A 87 18.17 -13.82 3.05
N ILE A 88 17.55 -14.79 2.38
CA ILE A 88 16.14 -15.15 2.57
C ILE A 88 16.03 -16.25 3.64
N LYS A 89 15.20 -16.00 4.65
CA LYS A 89 14.81 -16.99 5.67
C LYS A 89 13.61 -17.80 5.18
N GLN A 90 13.60 -19.11 5.42
CA GLN A 90 12.48 -20.01 5.10
C GLN A 90 11.99 -19.88 3.66
N ASP A 91 12.90 -19.62 2.72
CA ASP A 91 12.60 -19.39 1.30
C ASP A 91 11.55 -18.28 1.06
N ARG A 92 11.38 -17.33 1.98
CA ARG A 92 10.30 -16.34 1.91
C ARG A 92 10.62 -14.99 2.52
N TYR A 93 11.24 -14.94 3.70
CA TYR A 93 11.32 -13.72 4.49
C TYR A 93 12.66 -13.03 4.36
N VAL A 94 12.63 -11.74 4.09
CA VAL A 94 13.82 -10.88 4.07
C VAL A 94 13.80 -9.94 5.28
N PRO A 95 14.90 -9.84 6.05
CA PRO A 95 15.01 -8.87 7.13
C PRO A 95 14.84 -7.43 6.63
N MET A 96 14.04 -6.62 7.34
CA MET A 96 13.78 -5.21 6.95
C MET A 96 15.06 -4.40 6.80
N ALA A 97 16.10 -4.68 7.58
CA ALA A 97 17.39 -3.99 7.49
C ALA A 97 18.09 -4.21 6.14
N GLN A 98 17.91 -5.38 5.50
CA GLN A 98 18.44 -5.63 4.17
C GLN A 98 17.67 -4.86 3.10
N VAL A 99 16.35 -4.73 3.25
CA VAL A 99 15.52 -3.94 2.32
C VAL A 99 15.85 -2.46 2.44
N GLU A 100 15.98 -1.94 3.66
CA GLU A 100 16.38 -0.56 3.91
C GLU A 100 17.76 -0.25 3.33
N LYS A 101 18.73 -1.17 3.53
CA LYS A 101 20.06 -1.07 2.92
C LYS A 101 19.97 -1.06 1.38
N ALA A 102 19.17 -1.95 0.78
CA ALA A 102 18.98 -2.00 -0.67
C ALA A 102 18.41 -0.69 -1.23
N LEU A 103 17.48 -0.04 -0.50
CA LEU A 103 16.97 1.28 -0.86
C LEU A 103 18.06 2.37 -0.79
N LYS A 104 18.86 2.38 0.27
CA LYS A 104 20.00 3.32 0.41
C LYS A 104 21.05 3.13 -0.68
N ASP A 105 21.36 1.89 -1.01
CA ASP A 105 22.36 1.52 -2.02
C ASP A 105 21.82 1.71 -3.46
N LYS A 106 20.56 2.16 -3.61
CA LYS A 106 19.88 2.31 -4.91
C LYS A 106 19.89 1.02 -5.73
N ASN A 107 19.62 -0.09 -5.09
CA ASN A 107 19.45 -1.37 -5.80
C ASN A 107 18.13 -1.40 -6.59
N LYS A 108 18.10 -2.24 -7.64
CA LYS A 108 16.92 -2.49 -8.46
C LYS A 108 15.95 -3.41 -7.74
N LEU A 109 14.75 -2.95 -7.38
CA LEU A 109 13.71 -3.75 -6.74
C LEU A 109 12.31 -3.14 -6.92
N VAL A 110 11.30 -3.94 -6.64
CA VAL A 110 9.90 -3.51 -6.50
C VAL A 110 9.47 -3.72 -5.06
N ILE A 111 8.74 -2.77 -4.47
CA ILE A 111 8.16 -2.89 -3.13
C ILE A 111 6.64 -2.85 -3.24
N LEU A 112 5.95 -3.82 -2.65
CA LEU A 112 4.50 -3.92 -2.63
C LEU A 112 3.96 -3.68 -1.22
N ASP A 113 3.11 -2.69 -1.08
CA ASP A 113 2.29 -2.51 0.12
C ASP A 113 1.00 -3.32 -0.03
N THR A 114 0.87 -4.37 0.76
CA THR A 114 -0.29 -5.26 0.66
C THR A 114 -1.41 -4.93 1.64
N ARG A 115 -1.27 -3.83 2.37
CA ARG A 115 -2.29 -3.30 3.26
C ARG A 115 -3.45 -2.69 2.47
N THR A 116 -4.38 -2.08 3.17
CA THR A 116 -5.46 -1.33 2.50
C THR A 116 -4.91 -0.08 1.81
N THR A 117 -5.56 0.37 0.74
CA THR A 117 -5.17 1.60 0.05
C THR A 117 -5.21 2.83 0.95
N SER A 118 -6.10 2.87 1.97
CA SER A 118 -6.12 3.94 2.96
C SER A 118 -4.88 3.95 3.84
N GLU A 119 -4.37 2.79 4.23
CA GLU A 119 -3.12 2.70 5.00
C GLU A 119 -1.92 3.14 4.16
N TRP A 120 -1.87 2.77 2.88
CA TRP A 120 -0.83 3.23 1.96
C TRP A 120 -0.83 4.76 1.83
N HIS A 121 -2.00 5.38 1.60
CA HIS A 121 -2.11 6.84 1.55
C HIS A 121 -1.76 7.52 2.87
N ASN A 122 -1.98 6.85 3.99
CA ASN A 122 -1.61 7.39 5.29
C ASN A 122 -0.10 7.40 5.49
N ALA A 123 0.57 6.27 5.26
CA ALA A 123 2.02 6.15 5.30
C ALA A 123 2.49 4.86 4.62
N HIS A 124 3.56 4.91 3.85
CA HIS A 124 4.14 3.75 3.16
C HIS A 124 5.67 3.84 3.04
N ILE A 125 6.32 2.72 2.74
CA ILE A 125 7.76 2.69 2.42
C ILE A 125 7.98 3.43 1.10
N PRO A 126 9.01 4.30 0.97
CA PRO A 126 9.27 5.05 -0.25
C PRO A 126 9.30 4.15 -1.49
N GLY A 127 8.51 4.53 -2.50
CA GLY A 127 8.39 3.79 -3.76
C GLY A 127 7.53 2.53 -3.69
N ALA A 128 6.87 2.26 -2.57
CA ALA A 128 5.96 1.12 -2.47
C ALA A 128 4.69 1.31 -3.30
N ILE A 129 4.32 0.27 -4.02
CA ILE A 129 3.12 0.19 -4.85
C ILE A 129 1.98 -0.40 -4.03
N PRO A 130 0.78 0.21 -4.02
CA PRO A 130 -0.37 -0.36 -3.32
C PRO A 130 -0.95 -1.54 -4.11
N ILE A 131 -0.70 -2.75 -3.62
CA ILE A 131 -1.30 -4.01 -4.12
C ILE A 131 -2.06 -4.64 -2.95
N PRO A 132 -3.28 -4.16 -2.64
CA PRO A 132 -3.97 -4.57 -1.43
C PRO A 132 -4.32 -6.06 -1.43
N TYR A 133 -4.26 -6.70 -0.26
CA TYR A 133 -4.47 -8.14 -0.08
C TYR A 133 -5.80 -8.68 -0.63
N TYR A 134 -6.75 -7.82 -0.92
CA TYR A 134 -8.06 -8.17 -1.50
C TYR A 134 -8.08 -8.03 -3.04
N ILE A 135 -6.97 -7.65 -3.68
CA ILE A 135 -6.88 -7.61 -5.15
C ILE A 135 -7.17 -9.00 -5.73
N SER A 136 -7.79 -9.02 -6.92
CA SER A 136 -8.06 -10.28 -7.61
C SER A 136 -6.79 -10.91 -8.18
N GLU A 137 -6.77 -12.25 -8.28
CA GLU A 137 -5.58 -13.01 -8.72
C GLU A 137 -5.17 -12.69 -10.17
N ASP A 138 -6.12 -12.32 -11.03
CA ASP A 138 -5.84 -11.91 -12.40
C ASP A 138 -5.11 -10.56 -12.50
N LYS A 139 -5.36 -9.64 -11.56
CA LYS A 139 -4.79 -8.29 -11.56
C LYS A 139 -3.50 -8.14 -10.75
N VAL A 140 -3.18 -9.07 -9.84
CA VAL A 140 -2.05 -8.95 -8.90
C VAL A 140 -0.70 -8.70 -9.59
N ALA A 141 -0.54 -9.17 -10.81
CA ALA A 141 0.70 -9.05 -11.58
C ALA A 141 0.69 -7.90 -12.60
N SER A 142 -0.39 -7.12 -12.66
CA SER A 142 -0.52 -6.06 -13.66
C SER A 142 0.59 -5.00 -13.52
N GLY A 143 1.37 -4.82 -14.58
CA GLY A 143 2.48 -3.86 -14.63
C GLY A 143 3.74 -4.27 -13.86
N LEU A 144 3.75 -5.41 -13.16
CA LEU A 144 4.93 -5.89 -12.48
C LEU A 144 5.90 -6.58 -13.45
N PRO A 145 7.23 -6.35 -13.33
CA PRO A 145 8.23 -7.03 -14.15
C PRO A 145 8.29 -8.51 -13.77
N ASN A 146 8.37 -9.38 -14.76
CA ASN A 146 8.60 -10.82 -14.56
C ASN A 146 9.97 -11.22 -15.12
N ASP A 147 10.99 -10.60 -14.60
CA ASP A 147 12.39 -10.85 -14.89
C ASP A 147 13.15 -11.26 -13.60
N ASP A 148 14.40 -10.90 -13.47
CA ASP A 148 15.22 -11.15 -12.28
C ASP A 148 15.07 -10.09 -11.17
N THR A 149 14.21 -9.09 -11.36
CA THR A 149 13.97 -8.04 -10.35
C THR A 149 13.32 -8.62 -9.10
N TRP A 150 13.86 -8.27 -7.93
CA TRP A 150 13.25 -8.64 -6.66
C TRP A 150 11.95 -7.89 -6.41
N ILE A 151 10.91 -8.62 -6.06
CA ILE A 151 9.61 -8.09 -5.64
C ILE A 151 9.43 -8.38 -4.15
N ILE A 152 9.43 -7.33 -3.34
CA ILE A 152 9.36 -7.41 -1.89
C ILE A 152 8.01 -6.90 -1.42
N ALA A 153 7.25 -7.72 -0.71
CA ALA A 153 5.95 -7.34 -0.16
C ALA A 153 6.02 -7.10 1.35
N TYR A 154 5.15 -6.24 1.86
CA TYR A 154 4.98 -6.06 3.30
C TYR A 154 3.51 -5.82 3.68
N CYS A 155 3.18 -6.07 4.96
CA CYS A 155 1.92 -5.67 5.59
C CYS A 155 2.16 -5.11 7.00
N SER A 156 1.09 -4.75 7.70
CA SER A 156 1.19 -4.12 9.04
C SER A 156 1.73 -5.07 10.10
N CYS A 157 1.20 -6.28 10.15
CA CYS A 157 1.59 -7.34 11.09
C CYS A 157 2.24 -8.51 10.34
N PRO A 158 2.86 -9.46 11.04
CA PRO A 158 3.63 -10.47 10.34
C PRO A 158 2.79 -11.26 9.35
N HIS A 159 3.06 -11.08 8.10
CA HIS A 159 2.98 -11.96 6.96
C HIS A 159 1.62 -12.23 6.28
N ALA A 160 0.46 -12.26 6.96
CA ALA A 160 -0.77 -12.83 6.39
C ALA A 160 -1.20 -12.23 5.04
N ALA A 161 -1.22 -10.90 4.92
CA ALA A 161 -1.61 -10.22 3.68
C ALA A 161 -0.50 -10.29 2.62
N SER A 162 0.75 -10.07 3.01
CA SER A 162 1.91 -10.12 2.11
C SER A 162 2.20 -11.53 1.62
N ASP A 163 2.05 -12.55 2.48
CA ASP A 163 2.14 -13.96 2.07
C ASP A 163 1.12 -14.33 1.00
N LYS A 164 -0.12 -13.85 1.15
CA LYS A 164 -1.15 -14.07 0.15
C LYS A 164 -0.75 -13.52 -1.22
N ILE A 165 -0.28 -12.28 -1.27
CA ILE A 165 0.15 -11.63 -2.52
C ILE A 165 1.37 -12.35 -3.11
N ILE A 166 2.39 -12.67 -2.32
CA ILE A 166 3.57 -13.41 -2.80
C ILE A 166 3.18 -14.80 -3.31
N ASN A 167 2.25 -15.51 -2.67
CA ASN A 167 1.75 -16.78 -3.16
C ASN A 167 1.07 -16.65 -4.54
N MET A 168 0.26 -15.61 -4.75
CA MET A 168 -0.36 -15.33 -6.06
C MET A 168 0.70 -15.06 -7.14
N LEU A 169 1.73 -14.27 -6.83
CA LEU A 169 2.82 -13.99 -7.75
C LEU A 169 3.64 -15.25 -8.07
N ARG A 170 3.99 -16.04 -7.07
CA ARG A 170 4.71 -17.31 -7.27
C ARG A 170 3.94 -18.31 -8.13
N LYS A 171 2.61 -18.41 -7.98
CA LYS A 171 1.75 -19.20 -8.88
C LYS A 171 1.82 -18.71 -10.33
N LYS A 172 2.07 -17.42 -10.56
CA LYS A 172 2.25 -16.82 -11.89
C LYS A 172 3.70 -16.90 -12.41
N GLY A 173 4.60 -17.60 -11.70
CA GLY A 173 5.97 -17.86 -12.13
C GLY A 173 7.01 -16.82 -11.69
N TYR A 174 6.64 -15.85 -10.84
CA TYR A 174 7.60 -14.92 -10.25
C TYR A 174 8.53 -15.63 -9.28
N LYS A 175 9.83 -15.60 -9.53
CA LYS A 175 10.84 -16.35 -8.76
C LYS A 175 11.44 -15.51 -7.62
N ASN A 176 11.89 -14.29 -7.92
CA ASN A 176 12.56 -13.42 -6.97
C ASN A 176 11.53 -12.63 -6.15
N THR A 177 10.90 -13.29 -5.19
CA THR A 177 9.85 -12.71 -4.35
C THR A 177 10.12 -12.99 -2.88
N ALA A 178 9.93 -11.98 -2.04
CA ALA A 178 10.04 -12.13 -0.58
C ALA A 178 9.07 -11.22 0.16
N VAL A 179 8.94 -11.47 1.45
CA VAL A 179 8.14 -10.68 2.40
C VAL A 179 9.08 -10.06 3.43
N ILE A 180 8.88 -8.79 3.78
CA ILE A 180 9.59 -8.17 4.91
C ILE A 180 9.17 -8.88 6.20
N ASP A 181 10.15 -9.52 6.87
CA ASP A 181 9.95 -10.40 8.02
C ASP A 181 9.26 -9.69 9.20
N GLU A 182 9.67 -8.46 9.51
CA GLU A 182 9.23 -7.72 10.68
C GLU A 182 7.95 -6.89 10.45
N GLY A 183 7.59 -6.63 9.20
CA GLY A 183 6.42 -5.84 8.81
C GLY A 183 6.56 -4.33 9.02
N PHE A 184 5.53 -3.58 8.63
CA PHE A 184 5.56 -2.12 8.55
C PHE A 184 5.65 -1.42 9.92
N PHE A 185 5.03 -1.98 10.97
CA PHE A 185 5.12 -1.37 12.30
C PHE A 185 6.55 -1.38 12.84
N ASN A 186 7.30 -2.46 12.62
CA ASN A 186 8.70 -2.51 13.03
C ASN A 186 9.58 -1.63 12.14
N TRP A 187 9.26 -1.46 10.85
CA TRP A 187 9.90 -0.49 9.97
C TRP A 187 9.82 0.93 10.54
N ILE A 188 8.61 1.36 10.98
CA ILE A 188 8.41 2.66 11.63
C ILE A 188 9.14 2.74 12.97
N ASN A 189 9.07 1.70 13.80
CA ASN A 189 9.73 1.66 15.12
C ASN A 189 11.26 1.77 14.99
N ALA A 190 11.83 1.24 13.90
CA ALA A 190 13.25 1.40 13.58
C ALA A 190 13.59 2.79 13.01
N SER A 191 12.61 3.69 12.89
CA SER A 191 12.77 5.03 12.29
C SER A 191 13.28 4.99 10.85
N TYR A 192 12.93 3.95 10.10
CA TYR A 192 13.26 3.87 8.67
C TYR A 192 12.37 4.80 7.85
N PRO A 193 12.83 5.25 6.65
CA PRO A 193 12.11 6.23 5.86
C PRO A 193 10.69 5.79 5.49
N ILE A 194 9.75 6.74 5.56
CA ILE A 194 8.36 6.57 5.09
C ILE A 194 7.93 7.80 4.29
N ILE A 195 7.00 7.60 3.37
CA ILE A 195 6.22 8.65 2.71
C ILE A 195 4.87 8.77 3.42
N GLY A 196 4.38 9.97 3.64
CA GLY A 196 3.19 10.22 4.45
C GLY A 196 3.50 10.09 5.95
N GLY A 197 2.44 10.03 6.77
CA GLY A 197 2.63 9.99 8.22
C GLY A 197 3.06 11.34 8.83
N LYS A 198 2.92 11.47 10.15
CA LYS A 198 3.65 12.49 10.90
C LYS A 198 4.99 11.88 11.29
N THR A 199 6.08 12.42 10.78
CA THR A 199 7.38 12.19 11.40
C THR A 199 7.33 12.74 12.81
N LYS A 200 7.57 11.89 13.80
CA LYS A 200 7.74 12.33 15.20
C LYS A 200 8.97 13.20 15.31
#